data_77c36a3ca1cd2e5244ccf9976b83c475
#
_entry.id   77c36a3ca1cd2e5244ccf9976b83c475
#
_cell.length_a   1.000
_cell.length_b   1.000
_cell.length_c   1.000
_cell.angle_alpha   90.00
_cell.angle_beta   90.00
_cell.angle_gamma   90.00
#
_symmetry.space_group_name_H-M   'P 1'
#
loop_
_entity.id
_entity.type
_entity.pdbx_description
1 polymer ?
#
loop_
_entity_poly.entity_id
_entity_poly.type
_entity_poly.pdbx_seq_one_letter_code
_entity_poly.pdbx_strand_id
1 'polypeptide(L)'
;MVQNEKMATLGNLVAGVAHEINNPIGFITGSVNNIEEYIQDLLAHLECYQKYYPEPVPEVSDHAEDIDLEFLSEDLPKLIPSMKIASQRIREISNSLRTFSRADTAEKVACDIHEGINSTLLILKYRLKASDKRPAIKVITEYGKLPLVKCFLGQLNQVFMNIIANAIDALDAACVGRTFAEIEAHPQLITICTEVSGDRQMAVIRIKDNGPGMSEEVQAYIFDHLFTTKEVGQGTGLGLAIARQIVEEKHGGKLSCISAPSKGTEFVIEILID
;
A
#
# COMPACT_ATOMS: atom_id res chain seq x y z
N MET A 1 -9.75 14.31 -20.59
CA MET A 1 -9.32 13.30 -21.58
C MET A 1 -7.87 12.84 -21.36
N VAL A 2 -6.86 13.68 -21.45
CA VAL A 2 -5.43 13.28 -21.41
C VAL A 2 -5.01 12.53 -20.12
N GLN A 3 -5.57 12.82 -18.96
CA GLN A 3 -5.17 12.19 -17.70
C GLN A 3 -5.87 10.84 -17.47
N ASN A 4 -7.11 10.68 -17.93
CA ASN A 4 -7.79 9.38 -17.93
C ASN A 4 -7.12 8.42 -18.91
N GLU A 5 -6.66 8.93 -20.07
CA GLU A 5 -5.93 8.16 -21.07
C GLU A 5 -4.54 7.74 -20.53
N LYS A 6 -3.85 8.63 -19.81
CA LYS A 6 -2.59 8.30 -19.12
C LYS A 6 -2.78 7.26 -18.02
N MET A 7 -3.87 7.34 -17.23
CA MET A 7 -4.15 6.35 -16.17
C MET A 7 -4.61 5.01 -16.76
N ALA A 8 -5.42 4.98 -17.82
CA ALA A 8 -5.79 3.75 -18.52
C ALA A 8 -4.58 3.09 -19.19
N THR A 9 -3.70 3.89 -19.82
CA THR A 9 -2.44 3.40 -20.40
C THR A 9 -1.50 2.88 -19.32
N LEU A 10 -1.37 3.60 -18.20
CA LEU A 10 -0.60 3.16 -17.03
C LEU A 10 -1.20 1.87 -16.45
N GLY A 11 -2.53 1.79 -16.40
CA GLY A 11 -3.25 0.62 -15.95
C GLY A 11 -2.89 -0.64 -16.75
N ASN A 12 -3.00 -0.59 -18.06
CA ASN A 12 -2.68 -1.72 -18.95
C ASN A 12 -1.19 -2.11 -18.89
N LEU A 13 -0.29 -1.13 -18.82
CA LEU A 13 1.15 -1.39 -18.65
C LEU A 13 1.45 -2.04 -17.32
N VAL A 14 0.85 -1.56 -16.23
CA VAL A 14 1.05 -2.09 -14.87
C VAL A 14 0.51 -3.52 -14.74
N ALA A 15 -0.63 -3.84 -15.36
CA ALA A 15 -1.17 -5.20 -15.37
C ALA A 15 -0.23 -6.19 -16.09
N GLY A 16 0.34 -5.78 -17.23
CA GLY A 16 1.34 -6.56 -17.97
C GLY A 16 2.61 -6.76 -17.15
N VAL A 17 3.14 -5.68 -16.57
CA VAL A 17 4.34 -5.71 -15.73
C VAL A 17 4.12 -6.57 -14.48
N ALA A 18 2.95 -6.50 -13.84
CA ALA A 18 2.64 -7.34 -12.68
C ALA A 18 2.63 -8.83 -13.04
N HIS A 19 2.13 -9.20 -14.22
CA HIS A 19 2.20 -10.58 -14.69
C HIS A 19 3.65 -11.03 -14.96
N GLU A 20 4.44 -10.17 -15.59
CA GLU A 20 5.85 -10.43 -15.86
C GLU A 20 6.72 -10.50 -14.59
N ILE A 21 6.36 -9.78 -13.54
CA ILE A 21 7.01 -9.87 -12.22
C ILE A 21 6.59 -11.16 -11.49
N ASN A 22 5.33 -11.55 -11.55
CA ASN A 22 4.83 -12.74 -10.83
C ASN A 22 5.46 -14.04 -11.35
N ASN A 23 5.82 -14.12 -12.64
CA ASN A 23 6.46 -15.29 -13.22
C ASN A 23 7.82 -15.60 -12.55
N PRO A 24 8.84 -14.71 -12.58
CA PRO A 24 10.13 -14.98 -11.93
C PRO A 24 9.99 -15.15 -10.41
N ILE A 25 9.06 -14.45 -9.76
CA ILE A 25 8.81 -14.63 -8.32
C ILE A 25 8.25 -16.02 -8.01
N GLY A 26 7.44 -16.59 -8.89
CA GLY A 26 6.99 -17.98 -8.78
C GLY A 26 8.17 -18.95 -8.79
N PHE A 27 9.12 -18.78 -9.71
CA PHE A 27 10.35 -19.58 -9.77
C PHE A 27 11.21 -19.41 -8.53
N ILE A 28 11.44 -18.17 -8.08
CA ILE A 28 12.23 -17.88 -6.87
C ILE A 28 11.61 -18.56 -5.66
N THR A 29 10.29 -18.46 -5.48
CA THR A 29 9.58 -19.09 -4.35
C THR A 29 9.72 -20.61 -4.36
N GLY A 30 9.56 -21.24 -5.54
CA GLY A 30 9.75 -22.68 -5.69
C GLY A 30 11.19 -23.09 -5.39
N SER A 31 12.17 -22.38 -5.92
CA SER A 31 13.59 -22.64 -5.67
C SER A 31 13.96 -22.49 -4.20
N VAL A 32 13.46 -21.45 -3.50
CA VAL A 32 13.73 -21.24 -2.08
C VAL A 32 13.17 -22.38 -1.21
N ASN A 33 11.99 -22.92 -1.56
CA ASN A 33 11.45 -24.09 -0.85
C ASN A 33 12.32 -25.33 -1.02
N ASN A 34 12.79 -25.60 -2.24
CA ASN A 34 13.68 -26.74 -2.49
C ASN A 34 15.03 -26.56 -1.78
N ILE A 35 15.60 -25.34 -1.79
CA ILE A 35 16.86 -25.01 -1.09
C ILE A 35 16.69 -25.24 0.41
N GLU A 36 15.56 -24.91 0.99
CA GLU A 36 15.28 -25.15 2.42
C GLU A 36 15.37 -26.65 2.75
N GLU A 37 14.70 -27.50 1.97
CA GLU A 37 14.75 -28.95 2.15
C GLU A 37 16.18 -29.48 1.99
N TYR A 38 16.90 -29.04 0.96
CA TYR A 38 18.30 -29.49 0.72
C TYR A 38 19.23 -29.06 1.84
N ILE A 39 19.09 -27.84 2.36
CA ILE A 39 19.90 -27.37 3.49
C ILE A 39 19.59 -28.18 4.74
N GLN A 40 18.31 -28.44 5.04
CA GLN A 40 17.94 -29.26 6.19
C GLN A 40 18.53 -30.67 6.11
N ASP A 41 18.44 -31.32 4.93
CA ASP A 41 18.99 -32.65 4.71
C ASP A 41 20.53 -32.67 4.85
N LEU A 42 21.21 -31.65 4.29
CA LEU A 42 22.67 -31.52 4.40
C LEU A 42 23.13 -31.29 5.84
N LEU A 43 22.43 -30.42 6.57
CA LEU A 43 22.76 -30.16 7.98
C LEU A 43 22.50 -31.38 8.85
N ALA A 44 21.38 -32.09 8.64
CA ALA A 44 21.11 -33.34 9.36
C ALA A 44 22.15 -34.41 9.06
N HIS A 45 22.64 -34.50 7.82
CA HIS A 45 23.73 -35.40 7.46
C HIS A 45 25.05 -35.00 8.11
N LEU A 46 25.36 -33.69 8.13
CA LEU A 46 26.54 -33.16 8.78
C LEU A 46 26.55 -33.46 10.30
N GLU A 47 25.41 -33.23 10.97
CA GLU A 47 25.25 -33.58 12.39
C GLU A 47 25.46 -35.07 12.64
N CYS A 48 24.92 -35.94 11.75
CA CYS A 48 25.10 -37.37 11.80
C CYS A 48 26.58 -37.71 11.65
N TYR A 49 27.29 -37.07 10.71
CA TYR A 49 28.72 -37.29 10.49
C TYR A 49 29.55 -36.88 11.71
N GLN A 50 29.33 -35.70 12.26
CA GLN A 50 30.02 -35.20 13.47
C GLN A 50 29.77 -36.10 14.68
N LYS A 51 28.57 -36.65 14.82
CA LYS A 51 28.23 -37.56 15.91
C LYS A 51 29.01 -38.88 15.86
N TYR A 52 29.20 -39.44 14.67
CA TYR A 52 29.88 -40.74 14.51
C TYR A 52 31.38 -40.64 14.26
N TYR A 53 31.89 -39.47 13.89
CA TYR A 53 33.29 -39.15 13.68
C TYR A 53 33.71 -37.91 14.48
N PRO A 54 33.75 -38.02 15.83
CA PRO A 54 33.99 -36.86 16.71
C PRO A 54 35.42 -36.34 16.66
N GLU A 55 36.35 -37.12 16.14
CA GLU A 55 37.76 -36.75 15.97
C GLU A 55 38.12 -36.78 14.49
N PRO A 56 37.86 -35.72 13.73
CA PRO A 56 38.19 -35.66 12.31
C PRO A 56 39.69 -35.54 12.10
N VAL A 57 40.16 -35.92 10.92
CA VAL A 57 41.57 -35.70 10.54
C VAL A 57 41.86 -34.19 10.45
N PRO A 58 43.12 -33.76 10.65
CA PRO A 58 43.47 -32.32 10.70
C PRO A 58 42.98 -31.54 9.51
N GLU A 59 43.09 -32.09 8.30
CA GLU A 59 42.62 -31.42 7.06
C GLU A 59 41.12 -31.11 7.05
N VAL A 60 40.30 -31.92 7.71
CA VAL A 60 38.84 -31.69 7.83
C VAL A 60 38.55 -30.65 8.89
N SER A 61 39.30 -30.67 10.02
CA SER A 61 39.22 -29.70 11.10
C SER A 61 39.61 -28.32 10.61
N ASP A 62 40.80 -28.22 9.97
CA ASP A 62 41.30 -26.95 9.44
C ASP A 62 40.33 -26.33 8.41
N HIS A 63 39.78 -27.13 7.51
CA HIS A 63 38.82 -26.67 6.55
C HIS A 63 37.50 -26.20 7.20
N ALA A 64 37.03 -26.87 8.24
CA ALA A 64 35.83 -26.48 8.98
C ALA A 64 36.03 -25.12 9.70
N GLU A 65 37.25 -24.87 10.25
CA GLU A 65 37.64 -23.58 10.83
C GLU A 65 37.74 -22.50 9.75
N ASP A 66 38.40 -22.80 8.62
CA ASP A 66 38.57 -21.83 7.51
C ASP A 66 37.26 -21.29 6.94
N ILE A 67 36.23 -22.14 6.87
CA ILE A 67 34.91 -21.73 6.37
C ILE A 67 33.95 -21.25 7.47
N ASP A 68 34.35 -21.26 8.73
CA ASP A 68 33.50 -20.99 9.90
C ASP A 68 32.23 -21.84 9.85
N LEU A 69 32.42 -23.18 9.83
CA LEU A 69 31.31 -24.14 9.60
C LEU A 69 30.20 -24.04 10.63
N GLU A 70 30.51 -23.68 11.87
CA GLU A 70 29.54 -23.49 12.95
C GLU A 70 28.62 -22.32 12.63
N PHE A 71 29.19 -21.16 12.27
CA PHE A 71 28.44 -19.99 11.84
C PHE A 71 27.56 -20.28 10.61
N LEU A 72 28.15 -20.94 9.58
CA LEU A 72 27.36 -21.29 8.37
C LEU A 72 26.16 -22.18 8.69
N SER A 73 26.37 -23.17 9.58
CA SER A 73 25.30 -24.12 9.97
C SER A 73 24.16 -23.42 10.72
N GLU A 74 24.49 -22.37 11.48
CA GLU A 74 23.50 -21.58 12.19
C GLU A 74 22.81 -20.51 11.32
N ASP A 75 23.54 -19.91 10.38
CA ASP A 75 23.07 -18.77 9.60
C ASP A 75 22.23 -19.19 8.37
N LEU A 76 22.63 -20.26 7.68
CA LEU A 76 21.91 -20.77 6.51
C LEU A 76 20.41 -20.97 6.75
N PRO A 77 19.97 -21.63 7.86
CA PRO A 77 18.55 -21.77 8.16
C PRO A 77 17.83 -20.45 8.42
N LYS A 78 18.55 -19.38 8.84
CA LYS A 78 17.98 -18.03 9.10
C LYS A 78 17.79 -17.21 7.83
N LEU A 79 18.59 -17.46 6.79
CA LEU A 79 18.49 -16.77 5.50
C LEU A 79 17.24 -17.16 4.73
N ILE A 80 16.83 -18.43 4.78
CA ILE A 80 15.67 -18.94 4.01
C ILE A 80 14.36 -18.23 4.36
N PRO A 81 13.95 -18.09 5.64
CA PRO A 81 12.78 -17.32 6.01
C PRO A 81 12.80 -15.88 5.48
N SER A 82 13.96 -15.23 5.51
CA SER A 82 14.14 -13.86 5.00
C SER A 82 13.90 -13.79 3.49
N MET A 83 14.39 -14.76 2.71
CA MET A 83 14.14 -14.87 1.27
C MET A 83 12.66 -15.15 0.96
N LYS A 84 12.01 -16.02 1.73
CA LYS A 84 10.56 -16.29 1.62
C LYS A 84 9.75 -15.02 1.85
N ILE A 85 10.03 -14.29 2.94
CA ILE A 85 9.35 -13.03 3.27
C ILE A 85 9.56 -12.00 2.14
N ALA A 86 10.77 -11.87 1.61
CA ALA A 86 11.06 -10.95 0.51
C ALA A 86 10.29 -11.31 -0.76
N SER A 87 10.27 -12.59 -1.14
CA SER A 87 9.54 -13.09 -2.32
C SER A 87 8.04 -12.89 -2.17
N GLN A 88 7.49 -13.20 -0.99
CA GLN A 88 6.08 -12.98 -0.69
C GLN A 88 5.72 -11.50 -0.78
N ARG A 89 6.56 -10.62 -0.26
CA ARG A 89 6.35 -9.17 -0.32
C ARG A 89 6.32 -8.63 -1.76
N ILE A 90 7.21 -9.13 -2.65
CA ILE A 90 7.20 -8.72 -4.06
C ILE A 90 5.88 -9.19 -4.72
N ARG A 91 5.42 -10.40 -4.40
CA ARG A 91 4.13 -10.93 -4.89
C ARG A 91 2.95 -10.07 -4.43
N GLU A 92 2.92 -9.66 -3.18
CA GLU A 92 1.88 -8.77 -2.64
C GLU A 92 1.86 -7.42 -3.34
N ILE A 93 3.02 -6.81 -3.56
CA ILE A 93 3.15 -5.55 -4.32
C ILE A 93 2.64 -5.74 -5.75
N SER A 94 3.06 -6.81 -6.43
CA SER A 94 2.65 -7.11 -7.80
C SER A 94 1.13 -7.33 -7.91
N ASN A 95 0.53 -8.08 -6.98
CA ASN A 95 -0.91 -8.29 -6.94
C ASN A 95 -1.66 -6.98 -6.65
N SER A 96 -1.15 -6.14 -5.76
CA SER A 96 -1.76 -4.83 -5.47
C SER A 96 -1.68 -3.88 -6.66
N LEU A 97 -0.57 -3.89 -7.38
CA LEU A 97 -0.45 -3.17 -8.65
C LEU A 97 -1.47 -3.65 -9.68
N ARG A 98 -1.71 -4.96 -9.77
CA ARG A 98 -2.71 -5.54 -10.67
C ARG A 98 -4.14 -5.16 -10.25
N THR A 99 -4.46 -5.21 -8.95
CA THR A 99 -5.77 -4.80 -8.42
C THR A 99 -6.01 -3.31 -8.64
N PHE A 100 -4.99 -2.49 -8.39
CA PHE A 100 -5.05 -1.04 -8.64
C PHE A 100 -5.25 -0.71 -10.12
N SER A 101 -4.57 -1.44 -11.00
CA SER A 101 -4.55 -1.28 -12.45
C SER A 101 -5.67 -2.05 -13.17
N ARG A 102 -6.59 -2.68 -12.44
CA ARG A 102 -7.67 -3.46 -13.05
C ARG A 102 -8.37 -2.59 -14.10
N ALA A 103 -8.19 -2.96 -15.37
CA ALA A 103 -8.86 -2.27 -16.46
C ALA A 103 -10.37 -2.31 -16.17
N ASP A 104 -11.00 -1.14 -16.25
CA ASP A 104 -12.45 -1.05 -16.07
C ASP A 104 -13.12 -2.04 -17.03
N THR A 105 -13.85 -2.97 -16.48
CA THR A 105 -14.80 -3.78 -17.24
C THR A 105 -15.88 -2.84 -17.78
N ALA A 106 -16.53 -3.20 -18.88
CA ALA A 106 -17.64 -2.40 -19.42
C ALA A 106 -18.80 -2.28 -18.42
N GLU A 107 -18.86 -3.16 -17.42
CA GLU A 107 -19.90 -3.24 -16.41
C GLU A 107 -19.31 -3.24 -14.99
N LYS A 108 -20.09 -2.72 -14.04
CA LYS A 108 -19.79 -2.80 -12.61
C LYS A 108 -19.79 -4.26 -12.16
N VAL A 109 -18.83 -4.66 -11.36
CA VAL A 109 -18.73 -6.01 -10.77
C VAL A 109 -18.77 -5.95 -9.26
N ALA A 110 -19.28 -7.00 -8.62
CA ALA A 110 -19.30 -7.09 -7.16
C ALA A 110 -17.86 -7.23 -6.63
N CYS A 111 -17.40 -6.25 -5.88
CA CYS A 111 -16.03 -6.13 -5.38
C CYS A 111 -15.99 -5.89 -3.87
N ASP A 112 -14.92 -6.33 -3.24
CA ASP A 112 -14.56 -5.94 -1.88
C ASP A 112 -13.85 -4.57 -1.92
N ILE A 113 -14.48 -3.57 -1.33
CA ILE A 113 -13.94 -2.21 -1.22
C ILE A 113 -12.64 -2.17 -0.41
N HIS A 114 -12.52 -3.03 0.62
CA HIS A 114 -11.31 -3.08 1.45
C HIS A 114 -10.08 -3.56 0.65
N GLU A 115 -10.27 -4.43 -0.35
CA GLU A 115 -9.18 -4.85 -1.24
C GLU A 115 -8.61 -3.64 -2.01
N GLY A 116 -9.47 -2.75 -2.49
CA GLY A 116 -9.07 -1.52 -3.18
C GLY A 116 -8.32 -0.55 -2.28
N ILE A 117 -8.83 -0.31 -1.07
CA ILE A 117 -8.18 0.56 -0.07
C ILE A 117 -6.80 -0.01 0.30
N ASN A 118 -6.72 -1.30 0.64
CA ASN A 118 -5.47 -1.96 1.03
C ASN A 118 -4.43 -1.93 -0.10
N SER A 119 -4.84 -2.16 -1.35
CA SER A 119 -3.96 -2.05 -2.52
C SER A 119 -3.41 -0.63 -2.69
N THR A 120 -4.25 0.39 -2.49
CA THR A 120 -3.82 1.80 -2.53
C THR A 120 -2.84 2.13 -1.41
N LEU A 121 -3.10 1.70 -0.18
CA LEU A 121 -2.19 1.88 0.96
C LEU A 121 -0.84 1.19 0.73
N LEU A 122 -0.83 0.01 0.11
CA LEU A 122 0.41 -0.69 -0.19
C LEU A 122 1.25 0.05 -1.24
N ILE A 123 0.62 0.63 -2.26
CA ILE A 123 1.30 1.47 -3.26
C ILE A 123 1.90 2.73 -2.61
N LEU A 124 1.13 3.38 -1.72
CA LEU A 124 1.57 4.59 -1.02
C LEU A 124 2.51 4.30 0.17
N LYS A 125 2.79 3.03 0.48
CA LYS A 125 3.57 2.62 1.67
C LYS A 125 4.92 3.31 1.78
N TYR A 126 5.59 3.56 0.64
CA TYR A 126 6.87 4.28 0.64
C TYR A 126 6.70 5.72 1.13
N ARG A 127 5.64 6.41 0.72
CA ARG A 127 5.34 7.78 1.15
C ARG A 127 4.90 7.88 2.61
N LEU A 128 4.36 6.79 3.18
CA LEU A 128 3.92 6.73 4.58
C LEU A 128 5.07 6.47 5.56
N LYS A 129 6.22 5.95 5.09
CA LYS A 129 7.39 5.69 5.94
C LYS A 129 8.03 6.97 6.48
N ALA A 130 8.84 6.82 7.53
CA ALA A 130 9.71 7.88 8.00
C ALA A 130 10.67 8.32 6.89
N SER A 131 10.99 9.61 6.86
CA SER A 131 11.96 10.23 5.97
C SER A 131 12.87 11.16 6.80
N ASP A 132 13.87 11.76 6.16
CA ASP A 132 14.74 12.74 6.81
C ASP A 132 13.97 14.00 7.30
N LYS A 133 12.75 14.20 6.80
CA LYS A 133 11.92 15.38 7.09
C LYS A 133 10.88 15.14 8.18
N ARG A 134 10.48 13.90 8.41
CA ARG A 134 9.43 13.56 9.38
C ARG A 134 9.43 12.07 9.79
N PRO A 135 8.85 11.73 10.97
CA PRO A 135 8.48 10.37 11.35
C PRO A 135 7.49 9.72 10.36
N ALA A 136 7.26 8.42 10.51
CA ALA A 136 6.25 7.73 9.73
C ALA A 136 4.84 8.27 10.03
N ILE A 137 4.02 8.42 8.98
CA ILE A 137 2.59 8.67 9.13
C ILE A 137 1.92 7.38 9.59
N LYS A 138 1.20 7.43 10.71
CA LYS A 138 0.43 6.30 11.19
C LYS A 138 -0.89 6.21 10.42
N VAL A 139 -1.19 5.01 9.90
CA VAL A 139 -2.50 4.71 9.29
C VAL A 139 -3.28 3.80 10.21
N ILE A 140 -4.49 4.18 10.56
CA ILE A 140 -5.45 3.38 11.31
C ILE A 140 -6.59 3.01 10.36
N THR A 141 -6.89 1.72 10.27
CA THR A 141 -8.02 1.20 9.49
C THR A 141 -9.06 0.61 10.42
N GLU A 142 -10.27 1.15 10.38
CA GLU A 142 -11.44 0.73 11.17
C GLU A 142 -12.51 0.23 10.19
N TYR A 143 -12.33 -0.99 9.70
CA TYR A 143 -13.22 -1.56 8.71
C TYR A 143 -14.47 -2.16 9.32
N GLY A 144 -15.63 -1.61 8.97
CA GLY A 144 -16.93 -2.21 9.25
C GLY A 144 -17.20 -3.41 8.32
N LYS A 145 -18.26 -4.14 8.61
CA LYS A 145 -18.71 -5.26 7.76
C LYS A 145 -19.45 -4.70 6.54
N LEU A 146 -18.74 -4.50 5.44
CA LEU A 146 -19.32 -4.15 4.15
C LEU A 146 -19.67 -5.42 3.36
N PRO A 147 -20.82 -5.48 2.67
CA PRO A 147 -21.05 -6.46 1.62
C PRO A 147 -20.18 -6.17 0.39
N LEU A 148 -20.16 -7.08 -0.57
CA LEU A 148 -19.61 -6.78 -1.89
C LEU A 148 -20.44 -5.68 -2.54
N VAL A 149 -19.76 -4.69 -3.12
CA VAL A 149 -20.36 -3.52 -3.76
C VAL A 149 -20.17 -3.60 -5.27
N LYS A 150 -21.22 -3.43 -6.05
CA LYS A 150 -21.12 -3.36 -7.51
C LYS A 150 -20.47 -2.05 -7.94
N CYS A 151 -19.22 -2.10 -8.36
CA CYS A 151 -18.45 -0.92 -8.68
C CYS A 151 -17.40 -1.17 -9.78
N PHE A 152 -16.83 -0.08 -10.28
CA PHE A 152 -15.59 -0.08 -11.07
C PHE A 152 -14.42 0.08 -10.11
N LEU A 153 -13.90 -1.03 -9.58
CA LEU A 153 -12.88 -1.00 -8.51
C LEU A 153 -11.62 -0.22 -8.92
N GLY A 154 -11.19 -0.31 -10.18
CA GLY A 154 -10.06 0.46 -10.70
C GLY A 154 -10.27 1.97 -10.59
N GLN A 155 -11.48 2.46 -10.90
CA GLN A 155 -11.82 3.87 -10.74
C GLN A 155 -11.90 4.27 -9.26
N LEU A 156 -12.47 3.44 -8.39
CA LEU A 156 -12.48 3.71 -6.95
C LEU A 156 -11.06 3.73 -6.35
N ASN A 157 -10.17 2.88 -6.82
CA ASN A 157 -8.76 2.92 -6.43
C ASN A 157 -8.11 4.26 -6.80
N GLN A 158 -8.49 4.87 -7.92
CA GLN A 158 -8.07 6.22 -8.29
C GLN A 158 -8.61 7.27 -7.31
N VAL A 159 -9.86 7.13 -6.86
CA VAL A 159 -10.45 8.00 -5.82
C VAL A 159 -9.64 7.90 -4.52
N PHE A 160 -9.41 6.67 -4.04
CA PHE A 160 -8.63 6.43 -2.81
C PHE A 160 -7.21 6.97 -2.93
N MET A 161 -6.56 6.76 -4.08
CA MET A 161 -5.22 7.29 -4.35
C MET A 161 -5.18 8.81 -4.27
N ASN A 162 -6.12 9.49 -4.92
CA ASN A 162 -6.15 10.96 -4.92
C ASN A 162 -6.39 11.53 -3.53
N ILE A 163 -7.30 10.94 -2.75
CA ILE A 163 -7.62 11.41 -1.40
C ILE A 163 -6.48 11.13 -0.43
N ILE A 164 -5.95 9.88 -0.39
CA ILE A 164 -4.88 9.50 0.54
C ILE A 164 -3.58 10.24 0.19
N ALA A 165 -3.26 10.41 -1.09
CA ALA A 165 -2.09 11.18 -1.51
C ALA A 165 -2.21 12.65 -1.08
N ASN A 166 -3.39 13.26 -1.18
CA ASN A 166 -3.63 14.63 -0.70
C ASN A 166 -3.50 14.73 0.82
N ALA A 167 -3.98 13.75 1.58
CA ALA A 167 -3.78 13.68 3.02
C ALA A 167 -2.28 13.63 3.39
N ILE A 168 -1.49 12.79 2.70
CA ILE A 168 -0.03 12.71 2.89
C ILE A 168 0.62 14.07 2.56
N ASP A 169 0.26 14.71 1.44
CA ASP A 169 0.81 16.01 1.05
C ASP A 169 0.52 17.10 2.10
N ALA A 170 -0.71 17.12 2.65
CA ALA A 170 -1.10 18.05 3.69
C ALA A 170 -0.31 17.83 5.00
N LEU A 171 -0.08 16.58 5.36
CA LEU A 171 0.72 16.20 6.52
C LEU A 171 2.21 16.52 6.30
N ASP A 172 2.75 16.29 5.09
CA ASP A 172 4.12 16.67 4.72
C ASP A 172 4.32 18.18 4.81
N ALA A 173 3.36 18.97 4.31
CA ALA A 173 3.40 20.43 4.39
C ALA A 173 3.35 20.96 5.84
N ALA A 174 2.60 20.28 6.71
CA ALA A 174 2.52 20.62 8.13
C ALA A 174 3.81 20.39 8.92
N CYS A 175 4.79 19.67 8.34
CA CYS A 175 6.09 19.43 8.96
C CYS A 175 7.11 20.53 8.67
N VAL A 176 6.86 21.37 7.69
CA VAL A 176 7.81 22.42 7.29
C VAL A 176 8.05 23.37 8.46
N GLY A 177 9.32 23.55 8.84
CA GLY A 177 9.72 24.43 9.95
C GLY A 177 9.57 23.83 11.36
N ARG A 178 9.15 22.56 11.49
CA ARG A 178 9.05 21.85 12.78
C ARG A 178 10.22 20.88 12.95
N THR A 179 10.63 20.70 14.19
CA THR A 179 11.64 19.71 14.56
C THR A 179 11.03 18.30 14.62
N PHE A 180 11.86 17.28 14.48
CA PHE A 180 11.44 15.87 14.54
C PHE A 180 10.73 15.55 15.87
N ALA A 181 11.25 16.07 16.99
CA ALA A 181 10.66 15.87 18.32
C ALA A 181 9.27 16.51 18.45
N GLU A 182 9.04 17.68 17.86
CA GLU A 182 7.72 18.33 17.86
C GLU A 182 6.69 17.57 17.03
N ILE A 183 7.13 16.90 15.95
CA ILE A 183 6.25 16.06 15.13
C ILE A 183 5.94 14.74 15.87
N GLU A 184 6.93 14.14 16.55
CA GLU A 184 6.72 12.93 17.37
C GLU A 184 5.76 13.18 18.55
N ALA A 185 5.78 14.34 19.15
CA ALA A 185 4.87 14.72 20.22
C ALA A 185 3.40 14.79 19.74
N HIS A 186 3.19 15.08 18.44
CA HIS A 186 1.87 15.12 17.79
C HIS A 186 1.90 14.27 16.51
N PRO A 187 1.80 12.95 16.63
CA PRO A 187 1.97 12.03 15.51
C PRO A 187 0.98 12.32 14.39
N GLN A 188 1.50 12.27 13.16
CA GLN A 188 0.70 12.38 11.97
C GLN A 188 -0.13 11.11 11.75
N LEU A 189 -1.41 11.29 11.50
CA LEU A 189 -2.39 10.23 11.45
C LEU A 189 -3.30 10.35 10.23
N ILE A 190 -3.53 9.22 9.57
CA ILE A 190 -4.61 9.03 8.60
C ILE A 190 -5.51 7.92 9.15
N THR A 191 -6.79 8.18 9.31
CA THR A 191 -7.78 7.19 9.75
C THR A 191 -8.71 6.88 8.58
N ILE A 192 -8.93 5.60 8.32
CA ILE A 192 -9.83 5.11 7.28
C ILE A 192 -10.89 4.23 7.94
N CYS A 193 -12.14 4.70 7.94
CA CYS A 193 -13.27 3.97 8.49
C CYS A 193 -14.21 3.57 7.35
N THR A 194 -14.82 2.41 7.48
CA THR A 194 -15.88 1.97 6.56
C THR A 194 -17.07 1.49 7.35
N GLU A 195 -18.27 1.80 6.87
CA GLU A 195 -19.52 1.38 7.49
C GLU A 195 -20.62 1.26 6.45
N VAL A 196 -21.71 0.59 6.80
CA VAL A 196 -22.97 0.62 6.04
C VAL A 196 -23.82 1.73 6.62
N SER A 197 -24.43 2.57 5.77
CA SER A 197 -25.36 3.61 6.20
C SER A 197 -26.52 3.06 7.04
N GLY A 198 -27.12 3.90 7.88
CA GLY A 198 -28.21 3.48 8.78
C GLY A 198 -29.41 2.86 8.07
N ASP A 199 -29.69 3.24 6.83
CA ASP A 199 -30.72 2.67 5.95
C ASP A 199 -30.25 1.42 5.18
N ARG A 200 -28.97 1.02 5.36
CA ARG A 200 -28.30 -0.11 4.71
C ARG A 200 -28.25 -0.06 3.18
N GLN A 201 -28.38 1.11 2.59
CA GLN A 201 -28.33 1.29 1.14
C GLN A 201 -26.96 1.72 0.61
N MET A 202 -26.14 2.33 1.47
CA MET A 202 -24.87 2.90 1.07
C MET A 202 -23.69 2.26 1.81
N ALA A 203 -22.63 1.98 1.10
CA ALA A 203 -21.29 1.79 1.65
C ALA A 203 -20.68 3.18 1.87
N VAL A 204 -20.29 3.47 3.10
CA VAL A 204 -19.71 4.76 3.50
C VAL A 204 -18.24 4.53 3.83
N ILE A 205 -17.34 5.25 3.14
CA ILE A 205 -15.91 5.23 3.35
C ILE A 205 -15.47 6.63 3.80
N ARG A 206 -14.86 6.72 4.99
CA ARG A 206 -14.32 7.95 5.56
C ARG A 206 -12.81 7.90 5.58
N ILE A 207 -12.16 8.91 5.01
CA ILE A 207 -10.71 9.05 5.01
C ILE A 207 -10.39 10.39 5.68
N LYS A 208 -9.81 10.33 6.87
CA LYS A 208 -9.53 11.49 7.71
C LYS A 208 -8.04 11.62 7.97
N ASP A 209 -7.51 12.82 7.83
CA ASP A 209 -6.18 13.21 8.31
C ASP A 209 -6.28 14.17 9.49
N ASN A 210 -5.22 14.27 10.28
CA ASN A 210 -5.06 15.26 11.35
C ASN A 210 -4.12 16.42 10.95
N GLY A 211 -4.11 16.75 9.67
CA GLY A 211 -3.31 17.82 9.09
C GLY A 211 -3.83 19.24 9.39
N PRO A 212 -3.36 20.24 8.65
CA PRO A 212 -3.69 21.65 8.90
C PRO A 212 -5.15 22.00 8.62
N GLY A 213 -5.88 21.14 7.88
CA GLY A 213 -7.23 21.43 7.43
C GLY A 213 -7.28 22.56 6.40
N MET A 214 -8.50 23.02 6.08
CA MET A 214 -8.77 24.03 5.06
C MET A 214 -9.78 25.07 5.56
N SER A 215 -9.64 26.31 5.07
CA SER A 215 -10.66 27.35 5.28
C SER A 215 -11.91 27.06 4.47
N GLU A 216 -13.05 27.66 4.82
CA GLU A 216 -14.30 27.53 4.08
C GLU A 216 -14.15 28.00 2.62
N GLU A 217 -13.37 29.07 2.40
CA GLU A 217 -13.07 29.57 1.06
C GLU A 217 -12.37 28.51 0.20
N VAL A 218 -11.37 27.81 0.74
CA VAL A 218 -10.67 26.74 0.02
C VAL A 218 -11.60 25.56 -0.22
N GLN A 219 -12.39 25.15 0.79
CA GLN A 219 -13.33 24.03 0.67
C GLN A 219 -14.36 24.25 -0.44
N ALA A 220 -14.79 25.48 -0.70
CA ALA A 220 -15.76 25.78 -1.75
C ALA A 220 -15.26 25.40 -3.16
N TYR A 221 -13.95 25.39 -3.38
CA TYR A 221 -13.33 25.19 -4.70
C TYR A 221 -12.52 23.92 -4.85
N ILE A 222 -12.37 23.08 -3.80
CA ILE A 222 -11.47 21.90 -3.84
C ILE A 222 -11.83 20.88 -4.90
N PHE A 223 -13.08 20.85 -5.36
CA PHE A 223 -13.57 19.97 -6.41
C PHE A 223 -13.59 20.62 -7.80
N ASP A 224 -13.22 21.88 -7.92
CA ASP A 224 -13.17 22.59 -9.20
C ASP A 224 -11.97 22.12 -10.02
N HIS A 225 -12.14 22.09 -11.34
CA HIS A 225 -11.07 21.71 -12.26
C HIS A 225 -9.92 22.72 -12.18
N LEU A 226 -8.68 22.19 -12.10
CA LEU A 226 -7.43 22.94 -12.03
C LEU A 226 -7.25 23.77 -10.74
N PHE A 227 -8.14 23.64 -9.76
CA PHE A 227 -7.94 24.28 -8.46
C PHE A 227 -6.87 23.54 -7.66
N THR A 228 -5.86 24.27 -7.20
CA THR A 228 -4.79 23.74 -6.34
C THR A 228 -4.23 24.84 -5.45
N THR A 229 -3.94 24.50 -4.20
CA THR A 229 -3.22 25.35 -3.26
C THR A 229 -1.72 25.07 -3.24
N LYS A 230 -1.26 24.08 -4.04
CA LYS A 230 0.16 23.71 -4.16
C LYS A 230 0.89 24.63 -5.12
N GLU A 231 2.21 24.71 -4.97
CA GLU A 231 3.07 25.48 -5.87
C GLU A 231 2.94 25.02 -7.33
N VAL A 232 3.22 25.95 -8.25
CA VAL A 232 3.17 25.68 -9.69
C VAL A 232 4.05 24.46 -10.04
N GLY A 233 3.44 23.46 -10.65
CA GLY A 233 4.11 22.22 -11.04
C GLY A 233 4.04 21.07 -10.02
N GLN A 234 3.62 21.31 -8.78
CA GLN A 234 3.49 20.27 -7.74
C GLN A 234 2.06 19.72 -7.63
N GLY A 235 1.07 20.43 -8.14
CA GLY A 235 -0.33 19.98 -8.15
C GLY A 235 -0.98 20.21 -9.50
N THR A 236 -1.70 19.19 -10.01
CA THR A 236 -2.44 19.31 -11.27
C THR A 236 -3.81 19.97 -11.11
N GLY A 237 -4.32 20.05 -9.88
CA GLY A 237 -5.67 20.54 -9.58
C GLY A 237 -6.80 19.65 -10.15
N LEU A 238 -6.49 18.45 -10.62
CA LEU A 238 -7.46 17.54 -11.25
C LEU A 238 -7.87 16.36 -10.37
N GLY A 239 -7.08 16.01 -9.35
CA GLY A 239 -7.26 14.79 -8.58
C GLY A 239 -8.63 14.69 -7.88
N LEU A 240 -9.05 15.74 -7.17
CA LEU A 240 -10.33 15.77 -6.45
C LEU A 240 -11.52 15.97 -7.40
N ALA A 241 -11.37 16.74 -8.47
CA ALA A 241 -12.40 16.86 -9.52
C ALA A 241 -12.68 15.50 -10.18
N ILE A 242 -11.63 14.74 -10.51
CA ILE A 242 -11.75 13.37 -11.04
C ILE A 242 -12.37 12.44 -10.00
N ALA A 243 -11.95 12.52 -8.74
CA ALA A 243 -12.53 11.71 -7.67
C ALA A 243 -14.04 11.95 -7.53
N ARG A 244 -14.48 13.20 -7.57
CA ARG A 244 -15.90 13.57 -7.53
C ARG A 244 -16.65 13.03 -8.75
N GLN A 245 -16.10 13.19 -9.94
CA GLN A 245 -16.69 12.66 -11.16
C GLN A 245 -16.87 11.14 -11.11
N ILE A 246 -15.85 10.41 -10.63
CA ILE A 246 -15.93 8.96 -10.49
C ILE A 246 -17.02 8.55 -9.51
N VAL A 247 -17.08 9.17 -8.34
CA VAL A 247 -18.06 8.81 -7.31
C VAL A 247 -19.48 9.19 -7.74
N GLU A 248 -19.69 10.41 -8.21
CA GLU A 248 -21.04 10.94 -8.47
C GLU A 248 -21.56 10.48 -9.85
N GLU A 249 -20.79 10.65 -10.93
CA GLU A 249 -21.28 10.36 -12.28
C GLU A 249 -21.19 8.87 -12.64
N LYS A 250 -20.13 8.17 -12.21
CA LYS A 250 -19.91 6.76 -12.57
C LYS A 250 -20.58 5.79 -11.60
N HIS A 251 -20.63 6.14 -10.32
CA HIS A 251 -21.18 5.26 -9.29
C HIS A 251 -22.54 5.70 -8.74
N GLY A 252 -23.01 6.91 -9.07
CA GLY A 252 -24.27 7.45 -8.54
C GLY A 252 -24.23 7.73 -7.04
N GLY A 253 -23.02 7.87 -6.50
CA GLY A 253 -22.75 8.10 -5.10
C GLY A 253 -22.61 9.59 -4.76
N LYS A 254 -21.96 9.87 -3.62
CA LYS A 254 -21.69 11.23 -3.16
C LYS A 254 -20.27 11.32 -2.60
N LEU A 255 -19.54 12.38 -2.96
CA LEU A 255 -18.27 12.73 -2.37
C LEU A 255 -18.40 14.06 -1.63
N SER A 256 -18.15 14.06 -0.34
CA SER A 256 -18.17 15.25 0.50
C SER A 256 -16.88 15.44 1.27
N CYS A 257 -16.64 16.67 1.72
CA CYS A 257 -15.45 17.06 2.49
C CYS A 257 -15.88 17.82 3.73
N ILE A 258 -15.31 17.49 4.86
CA ILE A 258 -15.47 18.16 6.15
C ILE A 258 -14.07 18.57 6.61
N SER A 259 -13.82 19.87 6.73
CA SER A 259 -12.52 20.37 7.15
C SER A 259 -12.67 21.68 7.91
N ALA A 260 -11.71 21.98 8.78
CA ALA A 260 -11.58 23.28 9.41
C ALA A 260 -10.10 23.53 9.72
N PRO A 261 -9.64 24.78 9.76
CA PRO A 261 -8.28 25.11 10.11
C PRO A 261 -7.84 24.46 11.43
N SER A 262 -6.68 23.78 11.40
CA SER A 262 -6.08 23.04 12.51
C SER A 262 -6.90 21.84 13.05
N LYS A 263 -7.91 21.36 12.32
CA LYS A 263 -8.72 20.19 12.69
C LYS A 263 -8.59 19.01 11.73
N GLY A 264 -7.73 19.16 10.71
CA GLY A 264 -7.57 18.14 9.66
C GLY A 264 -8.68 18.17 8.62
N THR A 265 -8.69 17.15 7.78
CA THR A 265 -9.68 17.02 6.70
C THR A 265 -10.25 15.61 6.71
N GLU A 266 -11.56 15.48 6.53
CA GLU A 266 -12.27 14.23 6.35
C GLU A 266 -12.99 14.23 5.02
N PHE A 267 -12.67 13.28 4.14
CA PHE A 267 -13.44 12.98 2.95
C PHE A 267 -14.39 11.81 3.21
N VAL A 268 -15.64 11.99 2.82
CA VAL A 268 -16.68 10.97 2.95
C VAL A 268 -17.14 10.57 1.54
N ILE A 269 -17.01 9.28 1.23
CA ILE A 269 -17.42 8.64 -0.01
C ILE A 269 -18.60 7.75 0.30
N GLU A 270 -19.71 7.95 -0.37
CA GLU A 270 -20.94 7.17 -0.23
C GLU A 270 -21.26 6.50 -1.57
N ILE A 271 -21.41 5.19 -1.59
CA ILE A 271 -21.68 4.40 -2.82
C ILE A 271 -22.83 3.44 -2.55
N LEU A 272 -23.77 3.31 -3.53
CA LEU A 272 -24.87 2.38 -3.44
C LEU A 272 -24.38 0.93 -3.31
N ILE A 273 -25.02 0.17 -2.42
CA ILE A 273 -24.86 -1.26 -2.26
C ILE A 273 -25.98 -1.91 -3.07
N ASP A 274 -25.72 -2.27 -4.33
CA ASP A 274 -26.68 -2.93 -5.22
C ASP A 274 -26.35 -4.44 -5.38
#